data_00ac73c7474fd3ef79669964758e97b3
#
_entry.id   00ac73c7474fd3ef79669964758e97b3
#
_cell.length_a   1.000
_cell.length_b   1.000
_cell.length_c   1.000
_cell.angle_alpha   90.00
_cell.angle_beta   90.00
_cell.angle_gamma   90.00
#
_symmetry.space_group_name_H-M   'P 1'
#
loop_
_entity.id
_entity.type
_entity.pdbx_description
1 polymer ?
#
loop_
_entity_poly.entity_id
_entity_poly.type
_entity_poly.pdbx_seq_one_letter_code
_entity_poly.pdbx_strand_id
1 'polypeptide(L)'
;MRTYILLLFTLFTLETAAQSFNDLCRKGIENIKDYEFQKAIANFEKAEVASTSKHEKIYCLVNIAYSRQMLGDLHGALKSYNKALDINNKELTLIQQRANIYLQLDSVEKALADYNTILKEEESNTGALLCRAHIYTNIGKYKEAWNDYAMLERWLPDNISVQLGIAVLYQKEKKYTECMEMLDNLIKKNPDIPELYLARSNVEREQGYNELALMDINKAIELDPQNASNYLLQAIIYDKMGKKSAAKKSREKARLLGKDSNLLNF
;
A
#
# COMPACT_ATOMS: atom_id res chain seq x y z
N MET A 1 41.50 35.86 19.78
CA MET A 1 41.88 34.44 19.98
C MET A 1 40.73 33.59 20.59
N ARG A 2 40.10 34.01 21.69
CA ARG A 2 38.98 33.24 22.31
C ARG A 2 37.77 32.99 21.38
N THR A 3 37.40 33.95 20.55
CA THR A 3 36.26 33.81 19.61
C THR A 3 36.54 32.84 18.45
N TYR A 4 37.77 32.75 17.96
CA TYR A 4 38.17 31.79 16.92
C TYR A 4 38.24 30.34 17.45
N ILE A 5 38.63 30.15 18.72
CA ILE A 5 38.67 28.84 19.34
C ILE A 5 37.24 28.31 19.59
N LEU A 6 36.30 29.17 19.97
CA LEU A 6 34.86 28.79 20.10
C LEU A 6 34.24 28.41 18.74
N LEU A 7 34.56 29.15 17.67
CA LEU A 7 34.10 28.86 16.31
C LEU A 7 34.65 27.51 15.78
N LEU A 8 35.95 27.27 15.99
CA LEU A 8 36.57 25.98 15.63
C LEU A 8 36.02 24.81 16.44
N PHE A 9 35.73 24.99 17.74
CA PHE A 9 35.16 23.97 18.57
C PHE A 9 33.71 23.64 18.17
N THR A 10 32.92 24.67 17.82
CA THR A 10 31.56 24.48 17.33
C THR A 10 31.50 23.82 15.95
N LEU A 11 32.42 24.14 15.04
CA LEU A 11 32.57 23.49 13.74
C LEU A 11 32.98 22.02 13.90
N PHE A 12 33.94 21.71 14.74
CA PHE A 12 34.41 20.34 15.00
C PHE A 12 33.31 19.47 15.64
N THR A 13 32.53 20.02 16.58
CA THR A 13 31.39 19.30 17.17
C THR A 13 30.24 19.06 16.20
N LEU A 14 29.99 19.99 15.28
CA LEU A 14 29.01 19.84 14.20
C LEU A 14 29.44 18.78 13.18
N GLU A 15 30.71 18.74 12.78
CA GLU A 15 31.22 17.71 11.87
C GLU A 15 31.16 16.31 12.49
N THR A 16 31.53 16.15 13.76
CA THR A 16 31.44 14.86 14.45
C THR A 16 29.99 14.40 14.66
N ALA A 17 29.06 15.32 14.93
CA ALA A 17 27.65 15.03 15.06
C ALA A 17 27.02 14.62 13.72
N ALA A 18 27.36 15.34 12.63
CA ALA A 18 26.91 15.00 11.27
C ALA A 18 27.45 13.64 10.80
N GLN A 19 28.70 13.32 11.10
CA GLN A 19 29.31 12.04 10.79
C GLN A 19 28.62 10.91 11.59
N SER A 20 28.31 11.15 12.86
CA SER A 20 27.56 10.19 13.70
C SER A 20 26.14 9.96 13.16
N PHE A 21 25.43 11.02 12.76
CA PHE A 21 24.09 10.93 12.15
C PHE A 21 24.12 10.07 10.88
N ASN A 22 25.03 10.39 9.94
CA ASN A 22 25.12 9.66 8.67
C ASN A 22 25.48 8.17 8.86
N ASP A 23 26.38 7.85 9.78
CA ASP A 23 26.74 6.46 10.10
C ASP A 23 25.59 5.69 10.73
N LEU A 24 24.82 6.31 11.60
CA LEU A 24 23.64 5.70 12.20
C LEU A 24 22.54 5.46 11.16
N CYS A 25 22.28 6.44 10.29
CA CYS A 25 21.34 6.29 9.20
C CYS A 25 21.73 5.18 8.23
N ARG A 26 23.03 5.11 7.85
CA ARG A 26 23.54 4.05 6.98
C ARG A 26 23.32 2.67 7.62
N LYS A 27 23.67 2.48 8.89
CA LYS A 27 23.40 1.24 9.62
C LYS A 27 21.92 0.91 9.70
N GLY A 28 21.07 1.93 9.92
CA GLY A 28 19.61 1.76 9.92
C GLY A 28 19.10 1.24 8.57
N ILE A 29 19.56 1.81 7.46
CA ILE A 29 19.20 1.35 6.10
C ILE A 29 19.73 -0.05 5.81
N GLU A 30 20.98 -0.38 6.21
CA GLU A 30 21.53 -1.75 6.11
C GLU A 30 20.63 -2.74 6.86
N ASN A 31 20.25 -2.44 8.10
CA ASN A 31 19.34 -3.30 8.87
C ASN A 31 17.96 -3.45 8.22
N ILE A 32 17.42 -2.41 7.55
CA ILE A 32 16.16 -2.54 6.77
C ILE A 32 16.36 -3.53 5.62
N LYS A 33 17.46 -3.44 4.87
CA LYS A 33 17.78 -4.35 3.77
C LYS A 33 17.93 -5.80 4.23
N ASP A 34 18.47 -6.00 5.42
CA ASP A 34 18.66 -7.30 6.05
C ASP A 34 17.41 -7.78 6.84
N TYR A 35 16.30 -7.07 6.72
CA TYR A 35 15.04 -7.34 7.44
C TYR A 35 15.17 -7.31 8.98
N GLU A 36 16.19 -6.67 9.52
CA GLU A 36 16.45 -6.51 10.96
C GLU A 36 15.76 -5.23 11.50
N PHE A 37 14.46 -5.12 11.36
CA PHE A 37 13.69 -3.89 11.62
C PHE A 37 13.84 -3.35 13.05
N GLN A 38 13.99 -4.21 14.06
CA GLN A 38 14.22 -3.78 15.44
C GLN A 38 15.57 -3.04 15.58
N LYS A 39 16.62 -3.52 14.92
CA LYS A 39 17.93 -2.86 14.90
C LYS A 39 17.87 -1.56 14.10
N ALA A 40 17.11 -1.55 13.00
CA ALA A 40 16.87 -0.35 12.21
C ALA A 40 16.24 0.75 13.06
N ILE A 41 15.17 0.44 13.81
CA ILE A 41 14.51 1.38 14.74
C ILE A 41 15.54 1.94 15.73
N ALA A 42 16.32 1.09 16.39
CA ALA A 42 17.29 1.53 17.39
C ALA A 42 18.37 2.46 16.81
N ASN A 43 18.83 2.21 15.57
CA ASN A 43 19.78 3.08 14.89
C ASN A 43 19.16 4.42 14.49
N PHE A 44 17.94 4.42 13.95
CA PHE A 44 17.24 5.67 13.61
C PHE A 44 16.79 6.48 14.82
N GLU A 45 16.46 5.86 15.96
CA GLU A 45 16.20 6.57 17.22
C GLU A 45 17.47 7.28 17.74
N LYS A 46 18.64 6.64 17.63
CA LYS A 46 19.93 7.30 17.94
C LYS A 46 20.24 8.42 16.94
N ALA A 47 19.96 8.21 15.65
CA ALA A 47 20.13 9.21 14.62
C ALA A 47 19.19 10.41 14.83
N GLU A 48 17.93 10.17 15.24
CA GLU A 48 16.98 11.24 15.60
C GLU A 48 17.53 12.16 16.69
N VAL A 49 18.18 11.59 17.70
CA VAL A 49 18.81 12.35 18.78
C VAL A 49 20.02 13.14 18.28
N ALA A 50 20.80 12.58 17.34
CA ALA A 50 21.97 13.23 16.72
C ALA A 50 21.60 14.24 15.63
N SER A 51 20.33 14.29 15.21
CA SER A 51 19.88 15.16 14.12
C SER A 51 20.00 16.64 14.47
N THR A 52 20.48 17.44 13.50
CA THR A 52 20.71 18.88 13.64
C THR A 52 19.66 19.72 12.91
N SER A 53 18.85 19.10 12.05
CA SER A 53 17.84 19.76 11.24
C SER A 53 16.45 19.09 11.34
N LYS A 54 15.41 19.86 11.02
CA LYS A 54 14.05 19.35 10.91
C LYS A 54 13.95 18.23 9.87
N HIS A 55 14.66 18.36 8.76
CA HIS A 55 14.66 17.38 7.68
C HIS A 55 15.26 16.04 8.13
N GLU A 56 16.41 16.06 8.80
CA GLU A 56 17.04 14.87 9.36
C GLU A 56 16.10 14.17 10.36
N LYS A 57 15.43 14.96 11.19
CA LYS A 57 14.48 14.44 12.18
C LYS A 57 13.29 13.73 11.53
N ILE A 58 12.70 14.36 10.51
CA ILE A 58 11.63 13.75 9.70
C ILE A 58 12.12 12.46 9.04
N TYR A 59 13.32 12.48 8.43
CA TYR A 59 13.91 11.30 7.80
C TYR A 59 14.01 10.12 8.77
N CYS A 60 14.51 10.33 9.99
CA CYS A 60 14.57 9.29 11.01
C CYS A 60 13.18 8.77 11.39
N LEU A 61 12.23 9.67 11.66
CA LEU A 61 10.87 9.33 12.06
C LEU A 61 10.13 8.51 10.98
N VAL A 62 10.33 8.83 9.70
CA VAL A 62 9.76 8.07 8.57
C VAL A 62 10.33 6.65 8.54
N ASN A 63 11.63 6.48 8.69
CA ASN A 63 12.26 5.15 8.67
C ASN A 63 11.89 4.32 9.92
N ILE A 64 11.72 4.96 11.08
CA ILE A 64 11.19 4.32 12.29
C ILE A 64 9.74 3.87 12.05
N ALA A 65 8.91 4.73 11.45
CA ALA A 65 7.52 4.39 11.13
C ALA A 65 7.45 3.20 10.17
N TYR A 66 8.22 3.23 9.07
CA TYR A 66 8.33 2.13 8.12
C TYR A 66 8.74 0.82 8.81
N SER A 67 9.82 0.85 9.61
CA SER A 67 10.31 -0.34 10.30
C SER A 67 9.29 -0.91 11.29
N ARG A 68 8.55 -0.05 11.99
CA ARG A 68 7.45 -0.46 12.88
C ARG A 68 6.29 -1.07 12.12
N GLN A 69 5.93 -0.49 10.96
CA GLN A 69 4.90 -1.04 10.08
C GLN A 69 5.28 -2.46 9.63
N MET A 70 6.53 -2.68 9.21
CA MET A 70 7.03 -3.99 8.81
C MET A 70 6.99 -5.03 9.94
N LEU A 71 7.11 -4.60 11.19
CA LEU A 71 6.93 -5.43 12.39
C LEU A 71 5.46 -5.61 12.81
N GLY A 72 4.50 -5.01 12.09
CA GLY A 72 3.09 -5.00 12.46
C GLY A 72 2.72 -4.03 13.60
N ASP A 73 3.66 -3.23 14.11
CA ASP A 73 3.40 -2.19 15.11
C ASP A 73 2.80 -0.94 14.44
N LEU A 74 1.55 -1.06 13.97
CA LEU A 74 0.85 0.02 13.26
C LEU A 74 0.61 1.24 14.16
N HIS A 75 0.38 1.05 15.45
CA HIS A 75 0.22 2.16 16.39
C HIS A 75 1.53 2.90 16.62
N GLY A 76 2.64 2.20 16.73
CA GLY A 76 3.96 2.80 16.80
C GLY A 76 4.34 3.54 15.51
N ALA A 77 4.02 2.98 14.35
CA ALA A 77 4.20 3.64 13.05
C ALA A 77 3.39 4.95 12.98
N LEU A 78 2.09 4.91 13.34
CA LEU A 78 1.23 6.08 13.39
C LEU A 78 1.79 7.18 14.31
N LYS A 79 2.30 6.81 15.49
CA LYS A 79 2.94 7.76 16.41
C LYS A 79 4.15 8.43 15.78
N SER A 80 4.94 7.71 15.02
CA SER A 80 6.13 8.25 14.35
C SER A 80 5.76 9.20 13.21
N TYR A 81 4.74 8.85 12.38
CA TYR A 81 4.24 9.75 11.34
C TYR A 81 3.62 11.02 11.93
N ASN A 82 2.86 10.92 13.05
CA ASN A 82 2.32 12.11 13.72
C ASN A 82 3.43 13.04 14.21
N LYS A 83 4.49 12.51 14.83
CA LYS A 83 5.66 13.31 15.23
C LYS A 83 6.33 13.98 14.03
N ALA A 84 6.44 13.30 12.88
CA ALA A 84 6.99 13.90 11.67
C ALA A 84 6.10 15.03 11.14
N LEU A 85 4.78 14.87 11.18
CA LEU A 85 3.80 15.87 10.79
C LEU A 85 3.73 17.05 11.76
N ASP A 86 4.03 16.86 13.04
CA ASP A 86 4.19 17.96 14.02
C ASP A 86 5.37 18.88 13.65
N ILE A 87 6.38 18.35 12.95
CA ILE A 87 7.55 19.12 12.47
C ILE A 87 7.23 19.80 11.12
N ASN A 88 6.55 19.11 10.20
CA ASN A 88 6.10 19.63 8.89
C ASN A 88 4.71 19.09 8.55
N ASN A 89 3.69 19.85 8.90
CA ASN A 89 2.28 19.46 8.70
C ASN A 89 1.77 19.62 7.25
N LYS A 90 2.59 20.15 6.33
CA LYS A 90 2.27 20.33 4.91
C LYS A 90 2.91 19.28 4.01
N GLU A 91 3.64 18.33 4.57
CA GLU A 91 4.29 17.28 3.80
C GLU A 91 3.25 16.23 3.37
N LEU A 92 2.79 16.35 2.12
CA LEU A 92 1.69 15.51 1.59
C LEU A 92 2.05 14.03 1.56
N THR A 93 3.32 13.70 1.35
CA THR A 93 3.80 12.31 1.39
C THR A 93 3.64 11.69 2.78
N LEU A 94 3.91 12.45 3.85
CA LEU A 94 3.69 11.99 5.22
C LEU A 94 2.20 11.81 5.54
N ILE A 95 1.36 12.73 5.06
CA ILE A 95 -0.10 12.63 5.22
C ILE A 95 -0.61 11.36 4.51
N GLN A 96 -0.11 11.08 3.30
CA GLN A 96 -0.46 9.87 2.56
C GLN A 96 -0.01 8.58 3.28
N GLN A 97 1.22 8.55 3.80
CA GLN A 97 1.70 7.40 4.57
C GLN A 97 0.87 7.19 5.84
N ARG A 98 0.48 8.26 6.54
CA ARG A 98 -0.41 8.17 7.69
C ARG A 98 -1.80 7.66 7.30
N ALA A 99 -2.36 8.12 6.19
CA ALA A 99 -3.62 7.61 5.66
C ALA A 99 -3.58 6.10 5.41
N ASN A 100 -2.48 5.61 4.83
CA ASN A 100 -2.27 4.18 4.61
C ASN A 100 -2.24 3.38 5.93
N ILE A 101 -1.60 3.91 6.98
CA ILE A 101 -1.63 3.29 8.32
C ILE A 101 -3.05 3.31 8.89
N TYR A 102 -3.81 4.40 8.72
CA TYR A 102 -5.20 4.45 9.15
C TYR A 102 -6.06 3.38 8.46
N LEU A 103 -5.84 3.10 7.16
CA LEU A 103 -6.53 2.01 6.46
C LEU A 103 -6.18 0.64 7.04
N GLN A 104 -4.90 0.39 7.34
CA GLN A 104 -4.47 -0.87 7.97
C GLN A 104 -5.05 -1.05 9.39
N LEU A 105 -5.38 0.04 10.07
CA LEU A 105 -6.05 0.08 11.37
C LEU A 105 -7.58 0.13 11.28
N ASP A 106 -8.14 -0.09 10.08
CA ASP A 106 -9.60 0.03 9.80
C ASP A 106 -10.21 1.38 10.23
N SER A 107 -9.38 2.43 10.25
CA SER A 107 -9.79 3.80 10.61
C SER A 107 -10.11 4.62 9.36
N VAL A 108 -11.14 4.18 8.63
CA VAL A 108 -11.50 4.66 7.28
C VAL A 108 -11.76 6.18 7.26
N GLU A 109 -12.46 6.72 8.26
CA GLU A 109 -12.81 8.15 8.33
C GLU A 109 -11.54 9.02 8.48
N LYS A 110 -10.54 8.55 9.24
CA LYS A 110 -9.26 9.26 9.40
C LYS A 110 -8.45 9.21 8.11
N ALA A 111 -8.43 8.07 7.43
CA ALA A 111 -7.78 7.96 6.14
C ALA A 111 -8.42 8.89 5.09
N LEU A 112 -9.75 8.95 5.02
CA LEU A 112 -10.48 9.87 4.16
C LEU A 112 -10.18 11.34 4.49
N ALA A 113 -10.06 11.71 5.76
CA ALA A 113 -9.69 13.06 6.17
C ALA A 113 -8.30 13.45 5.66
N ASP A 114 -7.34 12.52 5.73
CA ASP A 114 -5.99 12.73 5.21
C ASP A 114 -5.98 12.85 3.69
N TYR A 115 -6.65 11.96 2.94
CA TYR A 115 -6.76 12.08 1.49
C TYR A 115 -7.49 13.36 1.05
N ASN A 116 -8.52 13.79 1.77
CA ASN A 116 -9.17 15.07 1.52
C ASN A 116 -8.21 16.25 1.75
N THR A 117 -7.33 16.17 2.74
CA THR A 117 -6.30 17.19 2.97
C THR A 117 -5.33 17.27 1.81
N ILE A 118 -4.85 16.11 1.31
CA ILE A 118 -3.98 16.05 0.13
C ILE A 118 -4.67 16.68 -1.08
N LEU A 119 -5.91 16.29 -1.35
CA LEU A 119 -6.65 16.75 -2.54
C LEU A 119 -7.14 18.20 -2.45
N LYS A 120 -7.15 18.78 -1.26
CA LYS A 120 -7.38 20.22 -1.07
C LYS A 120 -6.15 21.05 -1.49
N GLU A 121 -4.94 20.53 -1.24
CA GLU A 121 -3.69 21.19 -1.62
C GLU A 121 -3.30 20.86 -3.08
N GLU A 122 -3.51 19.62 -3.52
CA GLU A 122 -3.21 19.11 -4.85
C GLU A 122 -4.42 18.36 -5.42
N GLU A 123 -5.35 19.07 -6.05
CA GLU A 123 -6.57 18.48 -6.63
C GLU A 123 -6.26 17.39 -7.67
N SER A 124 -5.13 17.50 -8.36
CA SER A 124 -4.67 16.56 -9.38
C SER A 124 -3.81 15.40 -8.83
N ASN A 125 -3.73 15.22 -7.51
CA ASN A 125 -2.97 14.10 -6.94
C ASN A 125 -3.66 12.77 -7.23
N THR A 126 -3.24 12.12 -8.34
CA THR A 126 -3.86 10.89 -8.85
C THR A 126 -3.79 9.73 -7.87
N GLY A 127 -2.71 9.65 -7.07
CA GLY A 127 -2.58 8.63 -6.03
C GLY A 127 -3.62 8.78 -4.93
N ALA A 128 -3.83 10.00 -4.45
CA ALA A 128 -4.84 10.29 -3.44
C ALA A 128 -6.27 10.07 -3.96
N LEU A 129 -6.54 10.50 -5.20
CA LEU A 129 -7.83 10.24 -5.86
C LEU A 129 -8.12 8.74 -5.97
N LEU A 130 -7.14 7.95 -6.45
CA LEU A 130 -7.32 6.51 -6.62
C LEU A 130 -7.58 5.81 -5.28
N CYS A 131 -6.81 6.14 -4.25
CA CYS A 131 -7.04 5.58 -2.91
C CYS A 131 -8.41 5.98 -2.35
N ARG A 132 -8.83 7.24 -2.51
CA ARG A 132 -10.12 7.74 -2.02
C ARG A 132 -11.28 7.09 -2.78
N ALA A 133 -11.17 6.95 -4.11
CA ALA A 133 -12.16 6.25 -4.93
C ALA A 133 -12.34 4.79 -4.48
N HIS A 134 -11.25 4.08 -4.23
CA HIS A 134 -11.30 2.70 -3.70
C HIS A 134 -11.98 2.65 -2.33
N ILE A 135 -11.67 3.57 -1.43
CA ILE A 135 -12.33 3.66 -0.12
C ILE A 135 -13.83 3.88 -0.31
N TYR A 136 -14.22 4.87 -1.11
CA TYR A 136 -15.63 5.17 -1.37
C TYR A 136 -16.37 3.99 -2.00
N THR A 137 -15.74 3.26 -2.93
CA THR A 137 -16.28 2.03 -3.51
C THR A 137 -16.56 0.97 -2.43
N ASN A 138 -15.62 0.77 -1.51
CA ASN A 138 -15.72 -0.27 -0.49
C ASN A 138 -16.76 0.06 0.60
N ILE A 139 -16.95 1.34 0.94
CA ILE A 139 -17.96 1.77 1.92
C ILE A 139 -19.32 2.09 1.30
N GLY A 140 -19.52 1.81 0.00
CA GLY A 140 -20.80 2.01 -0.70
C GLY A 140 -21.13 3.45 -1.07
N LYS A 141 -20.18 4.38 -1.00
CA LYS A 141 -20.32 5.77 -1.45
C LYS A 141 -20.02 5.86 -2.95
N TYR A 142 -20.86 5.22 -3.75
CA TYR A 142 -20.61 5.03 -5.18
C TYR A 142 -20.59 6.35 -5.96
N LYS A 143 -21.42 7.32 -5.60
CA LYS A 143 -21.44 8.64 -6.25
C LYS A 143 -20.10 9.36 -6.09
N GLU A 144 -19.54 9.35 -4.89
CA GLU A 144 -18.26 9.96 -4.57
C GLU A 144 -17.12 9.20 -5.27
N ALA A 145 -17.20 7.86 -5.33
CA ALA A 145 -16.24 7.05 -6.08
C ALA A 145 -16.25 7.40 -7.58
N TRP A 146 -17.43 7.54 -8.20
CA TRP A 146 -17.58 7.94 -9.60
C TRP A 146 -16.96 9.30 -9.87
N ASN A 147 -17.12 10.27 -8.96
CA ASN A 147 -16.52 11.60 -9.12
C ASN A 147 -14.98 11.50 -9.19
N ASP A 148 -14.37 10.76 -8.28
CA ASP A 148 -12.91 10.59 -8.26
C ASP A 148 -12.41 9.81 -9.48
N TYR A 149 -13.10 8.74 -9.88
CA TYR A 149 -12.74 7.98 -11.09
C TYR A 149 -12.91 8.80 -12.37
N ALA A 150 -13.96 9.63 -12.48
CA ALA A 150 -14.13 10.50 -13.64
C ALA A 150 -13.00 11.53 -13.77
N MET A 151 -12.46 12.02 -12.66
CA MET A 151 -11.26 12.88 -12.69
C MET A 151 -10.04 12.08 -13.13
N LEU A 152 -9.86 10.87 -12.61
CA LEU A 152 -8.74 10.00 -12.97
C LEU A 152 -8.76 9.60 -14.46
N GLU A 153 -9.92 9.25 -15.01
CA GLU A 153 -10.07 8.92 -16.44
C GLU A 153 -9.67 10.08 -17.37
N ARG A 154 -9.94 11.32 -16.97
CA ARG A 154 -9.52 12.49 -17.75
C ARG A 154 -8.02 12.67 -17.84
N TRP A 155 -7.28 12.29 -16.79
CA TRP A 155 -5.82 12.46 -16.74
C TRP A 155 -5.06 11.19 -17.11
N LEU A 156 -5.65 10.04 -16.83
CA LEU A 156 -5.04 8.72 -16.98
C LEU A 156 -6.00 7.72 -17.69
N PRO A 157 -6.47 8.02 -18.91
CA PRO A 157 -7.53 7.24 -19.57
C PRO A 157 -7.16 5.78 -19.82
N ASP A 158 -5.88 5.47 -20.04
CA ASP A 158 -5.40 4.11 -20.32
C ASP A 158 -4.74 3.45 -19.08
N ASN A 159 -4.91 4.05 -17.90
CA ASN A 159 -4.32 3.48 -16.68
C ASN A 159 -5.13 2.27 -16.22
N ILE A 160 -4.49 1.11 -16.22
CA ILE A 160 -5.13 -0.17 -15.89
C ILE A 160 -5.69 -0.18 -14.46
N SER A 161 -4.98 0.40 -13.49
CA SER A 161 -5.46 0.45 -12.10
C SER A 161 -6.74 1.30 -11.96
N VAL A 162 -6.85 2.39 -12.72
CA VAL A 162 -8.07 3.22 -12.76
C VAL A 162 -9.22 2.42 -13.37
N GLN A 163 -8.99 1.83 -14.55
CA GLN A 163 -10.02 1.06 -15.25
C GLN A 163 -10.46 -0.17 -14.47
N LEU A 164 -9.52 -0.87 -13.81
CA LEU A 164 -9.85 -1.98 -12.92
C LEU A 164 -10.67 -1.52 -11.71
N GLY A 165 -10.33 -0.37 -11.13
CA GLY A 165 -11.11 0.23 -10.04
C GLY A 165 -12.54 0.56 -10.45
N ILE A 166 -12.73 1.08 -11.68
CA ILE A 166 -14.07 1.35 -12.26
C ILE A 166 -14.82 0.03 -12.48
N ALA A 167 -14.17 -1.02 -12.99
CA ALA A 167 -14.79 -2.33 -13.14
C ALA A 167 -15.27 -2.89 -11.78
N VAL A 168 -14.46 -2.75 -10.72
CA VAL A 168 -14.86 -3.12 -9.36
C VAL A 168 -16.03 -2.25 -8.86
N LEU A 169 -16.08 -0.96 -9.19
CA LEU A 169 -17.21 -0.10 -8.85
C LEU A 169 -18.50 -0.56 -9.55
N TYR A 170 -18.45 -0.90 -10.83
CA TYR A 170 -19.58 -1.51 -11.55
C TYR A 170 -20.03 -2.81 -10.88
N GLN A 171 -19.10 -3.68 -10.49
CA GLN A 171 -19.41 -4.92 -9.76
C GLN A 171 -20.14 -4.63 -8.46
N LYS A 172 -19.66 -3.65 -7.66
CA LYS A 172 -20.30 -3.27 -6.37
C LYS A 172 -21.70 -2.69 -6.56
N GLU A 173 -21.93 -1.96 -7.64
CA GLU A 173 -23.26 -1.47 -8.04
C GLU A 173 -24.14 -2.56 -8.68
N LYS A 174 -23.63 -3.80 -8.84
CA LYS A 174 -24.28 -4.92 -9.51
C LYS A 174 -24.57 -4.68 -11.02
N LYS A 175 -23.84 -3.79 -11.62
CA LYS A 175 -23.84 -3.51 -13.07
C LYS A 175 -22.90 -4.52 -13.76
N TYR A 176 -23.31 -5.78 -13.73
CA TYR A 176 -22.43 -6.88 -14.15
C TYR A 176 -22.12 -6.85 -15.64
N THR A 177 -23.05 -6.39 -16.49
CA THR A 177 -22.84 -6.28 -17.94
C THR A 177 -21.70 -5.30 -18.25
N GLU A 178 -21.78 -4.09 -17.71
CA GLU A 178 -20.78 -3.04 -17.90
C GLU A 178 -19.42 -3.47 -17.33
N CYS A 179 -19.42 -4.14 -16.17
CA CYS A 179 -18.23 -4.69 -15.55
C CYS A 179 -17.55 -5.73 -16.46
N MET A 180 -18.33 -6.69 -16.97
CA MET A 180 -17.79 -7.76 -17.84
C MET A 180 -17.25 -7.21 -19.18
N GLU A 181 -18.01 -6.33 -19.83
CA GLU A 181 -17.56 -5.67 -21.07
C GLU A 181 -16.23 -4.92 -20.86
N MET A 182 -16.09 -4.20 -19.73
CA MET A 182 -14.85 -3.51 -19.41
C MET A 182 -13.70 -4.49 -19.18
N LEU A 183 -13.90 -5.54 -18.39
CA LEU A 183 -12.87 -6.53 -18.09
C LEU A 183 -12.46 -7.31 -19.33
N ASP A 184 -13.40 -7.67 -20.20
CA ASP A 184 -13.10 -8.35 -21.48
C ASP A 184 -12.24 -7.47 -22.39
N ASN A 185 -12.55 -6.18 -22.48
CA ASN A 185 -11.74 -5.22 -23.24
C ASN A 185 -10.33 -5.05 -22.65
N LEU A 186 -10.23 -4.99 -21.32
CA LEU A 186 -8.94 -4.87 -20.63
C LEU A 186 -8.08 -6.12 -20.86
N ILE A 187 -8.64 -7.32 -20.70
CA ILE A 187 -7.95 -8.60 -20.92
C ILE A 187 -7.49 -8.72 -22.38
N LYS A 188 -8.34 -8.32 -23.33
CA LYS A 188 -7.98 -8.34 -24.76
C LYS A 188 -6.77 -7.47 -25.06
N LYS A 189 -6.66 -6.30 -24.42
CA LYS A 189 -5.53 -5.37 -24.57
C LYS A 189 -4.30 -5.79 -23.76
N ASN A 190 -4.49 -6.45 -22.64
CA ASN A 190 -3.46 -6.75 -21.65
C ASN A 190 -3.58 -8.20 -21.16
N PRO A 191 -3.32 -9.21 -22.00
CA PRO A 191 -3.60 -10.62 -21.68
C PRO A 191 -2.66 -11.21 -20.60
N ASP A 192 -1.58 -10.52 -20.28
CA ASP A 192 -0.54 -10.99 -19.33
C ASP A 192 -0.70 -10.42 -17.92
N ILE A 193 -1.81 -9.71 -17.63
CA ILE A 193 -2.07 -9.10 -16.32
C ILE A 193 -2.99 -10.00 -15.49
N PRO A 194 -2.49 -10.70 -14.46
CA PRO A 194 -3.25 -11.68 -13.69
C PRO A 194 -4.42 -11.05 -12.92
N GLU A 195 -4.32 -9.78 -12.48
CA GLU A 195 -5.35 -9.07 -11.73
C GLU A 195 -6.66 -8.92 -12.51
N LEU A 196 -6.58 -8.84 -13.84
CA LEU A 196 -7.76 -8.72 -14.70
C LEU A 196 -8.58 -10.02 -14.70
N TYR A 197 -7.91 -11.16 -14.81
CA TYR A 197 -8.56 -12.47 -14.71
C TYR A 197 -9.09 -12.74 -13.31
N LEU A 198 -8.36 -12.32 -12.26
CA LEU A 198 -8.83 -12.39 -10.88
C LEU A 198 -10.13 -11.58 -10.70
N ALA A 199 -10.17 -10.36 -11.25
CA ALA A 199 -11.35 -9.50 -11.17
C ALA A 199 -12.55 -10.13 -11.90
N ARG A 200 -12.35 -10.64 -13.14
CA ARG A 200 -13.43 -11.28 -13.92
C ARG A 200 -13.91 -12.56 -13.25
N SER A 201 -13.00 -13.39 -12.75
CA SER A 201 -13.34 -14.59 -11.95
C SER A 201 -14.22 -14.27 -10.73
N ASN A 202 -13.96 -13.15 -10.04
CA ASN A 202 -14.80 -12.72 -8.92
C ASN A 202 -16.24 -12.39 -9.37
N VAL A 203 -16.38 -11.66 -10.47
CA VAL A 203 -17.70 -11.30 -11.03
C VAL A 203 -18.48 -12.55 -11.45
N GLU A 204 -17.82 -13.46 -12.19
CA GLU A 204 -18.41 -14.73 -12.66
C GLU A 204 -18.86 -15.60 -11.48
N ARG A 205 -18.01 -15.71 -10.44
CA ARG A 205 -18.36 -16.44 -9.21
C ARG A 205 -19.57 -15.83 -8.50
N GLU A 206 -19.69 -14.51 -8.43
CA GLU A 206 -20.84 -13.83 -7.83
C GLU A 206 -22.14 -14.10 -8.61
N GLN A 207 -22.04 -14.21 -9.92
CA GLN A 207 -23.16 -14.57 -10.80
C GLN A 207 -23.46 -16.09 -10.83
N GLY A 208 -22.63 -16.90 -10.16
CA GLY A 208 -22.77 -18.36 -10.12
C GLY A 208 -22.15 -19.12 -11.28
N TYR A 209 -21.43 -18.45 -12.17
CA TYR A 209 -20.72 -19.05 -13.32
C TYR A 209 -19.40 -19.67 -12.87
N ASN A 210 -19.49 -20.68 -11.98
CA ASN A 210 -18.31 -21.20 -11.28
C ASN A 210 -17.28 -21.86 -12.22
N GLU A 211 -17.69 -22.44 -13.35
CA GLU A 211 -16.81 -23.03 -14.35
C GLU A 211 -15.97 -21.96 -15.05
N LEU A 212 -16.58 -20.85 -15.45
CA LEU A 212 -15.87 -19.71 -16.07
C LEU A 212 -14.93 -19.08 -15.05
N ALA A 213 -15.43 -18.82 -13.83
CA ALA A 213 -14.62 -18.30 -12.74
C ALA A 213 -13.39 -19.19 -12.46
N LEU A 214 -13.53 -20.53 -12.57
CA LEU A 214 -12.41 -21.44 -12.39
C LEU A 214 -11.40 -21.36 -13.55
N MET A 215 -11.86 -21.14 -14.79
CA MET A 215 -10.95 -20.93 -15.93
C MET A 215 -10.12 -19.66 -15.75
N ASP A 216 -10.76 -18.57 -15.37
CA ASP A 216 -10.08 -17.30 -15.18
C ASP A 216 -9.10 -17.32 -14.00
N ILE A 217 -9.51 -17.86 -12.86
CA ILE A 217 -8.59 -17.92 -11.72
C ILE A 217 -7.41 -18.87 -12.00
N ASN A 218 -7.58 -19.92 -12.80
CA ASN A 218 -6.48 -20.75 -13.23
C ASN A 218 -5.52 -19.97 -14.14
N LYS A 219 -6.04 -19.10 -15.00
CA LYS A 219 -5.19 -18.22 -15.84
C LYS A 219 -4.44 -17.20 -14.99
N ALA A 220 -5.07 -16.61 -13.98
CA ALA A 220 -4.40 -15.72 -13.03
C ALA A 220 -3.27 -16.46 -12.27
N ILE A 221 -3.48 -17.72 -11.87
CA ILE A 221 -2.47 -18.56 -11.21
C ILE A 221 -1.32 -18.92 -12.18
N GLU A 222 -1.61 -19.18 -13.44
CA GLU A 222 -0.58 -19.44 -14.47
C GLU A 222 0.35 -18.23 -14.63
N LEU A 223 -0.23 -17.02 -14.65
CA LEU A 223 0.51 -15.76 -14.81
C LEU A 223 1.26 -15.35 -13.55
N ASP A 224 0.67 -15.55 -12.36
CA ASP A 224 1.29 -15.28 -11.07
C ASP A 224 1.09 -16.46 -10.10
N PRO A 225 1.95 -17.48 -10.15
CA PRO A 225 1.85 -18.67 -9.32
C PRO A 225 2.27 -18.47 -7.86
N GLN A 226 2.77 -17.28 -7.50
CA GLN A 226 3.16 -16.96 -6.13
C GLN A 226 2.09 -16.19 -5.36
N ASN A 227 1.02 -15.77 -6.00
CA ASN A 227 -0.04 -15.01 -5.36
C ASN A 227 -0.99 -15.92 -4.56
N ALA A 228 -0.85 -15.89 -3.25
CA ALA A 228 -1.67 -16.67 -2.32
C ALA A 228 -3.18 -16.39 -2.47
N SER A 229 -3.56 -15.15 -2.81
CA SER A 229 -4.96 -14.75 -2.96
C SER A 229 -5.66 -15.47 -4.11
N ASN A 230 -4.94 -15.76 -5.20
CA ASN A 230 -5.48 -16.50 -6.34
C ASN A 230 -5.89 -17.92 -5.92
N TYR A 231 -5.07 -18.60 -5.11
CA TYR A 231 -5.40 -19.93 -4.59
C TYR A 231 -6.54 -19.90 -3.55
N LEU A 232 -6.68 -18.81 -2.78
CA LEU A 232 -7.81 -18.65 -1.88
C LEU A 232 -9.13 -18.52 -2.66
N LEU A 233 -9.16 -17.71 -3.71
CA LEU A 233 -10.33 -17.59 -4.57
C LEU A 233 -10.64 -18.91 -5.28
N GLN A 234 -9.63 -19.60 -5.82
CA GLN A 234 -9.78 -20.92 -6.42
C GLN A 234 -10.42 -21.92 -5.44
N ALA A 235 -9.99 -21.90 -4.17
CA ALA A 235 -10.56 -22.76 -3.15
C ALA A 235 -12.05 -22.45 -2.87
N ILE A 236 -12.40 -21.16 -2.84
CA ILE A 236 -13.79 -20.71 -2.66
C ILE A 236 -14.66 -21.20 -3.84
N ILE A 237 -14.15 -21.10 -5.08
CA ILE A 237 -14.86 -21.59 -6.28
C ILE A 237 -15.05 -23.10 -6.21
N TYR A 238 -13.99 -23.87 -5.86
CA TYR A 238 -14.10 -25.33 -5.70
C TYR A 238 -15.12 -25.74 -4.63
N ASP A 239 -15.23 -25.01 -3.51
CA ASP A 239 -16.24 -25.27 -2.50
C ASP A 239 -17.66 -25.05 -3.05
N LYS A 240 -17.87 -23.97 -3.80
CA LYS A 240 -19.17 -23.72 -4.47
C LYS A 240 -19.56 -24.83 -5.45
N MET A 241 -18.57 -25.43 -6.09
CA MET A 241 -18.75 -26.59 -6.99
C MET A 241 -18.85 -27.94 -6.25
N GLY A 242 -18.75 -27.97 -4.92
CA GLY A 242 -18.77 -29.22 -4.12
C GLY A 242 -17.47 -30.04 -4.19
N LYS A 243 -16.40 -29.50 -4.82
CA LYS A 243 -15.09 -30.15 -5.01
C LYS A 243 -14.20 -30.01 -3.78
N LYS A 244 -14.61 -30.52 -2.63
CA LYS A 244 -13.94 -30.33 -1.32
C LYS A 244 -12.46 -30.70 -1.30
N SER A 245 -12.06 -31.76 -1.98
CA SER A 245 -10.64 -32.19 -2.03
C SER A 245 -9.77 -31.16 -2.77
N ALA A 246 -10.24 -30.63 -3.89
CA ALA A 246 -9.54 -29.60 -4.65
C ALA A 246 -9.48 -28.29 -3.85
N ALA A 247 -10.57 -27.87 -3.21
CA ALA A 247 -10.60 -26.70 -2.34
C ALA A 247 -9.56 -26.79 -1.20
N LYS A 248 -9.44 -27.97 -0.56
CA LYS A 248 -8.42 -28.18 0.48
C LYS A 248 -7.00 -28.01 -0.05
N LYS A 249 -6.70 -28.55 -1.24
CA LYS A 249 -5.36 -28.41 -1.86
C LYS A 249 -5.03 -26.95 -2.16
N SER A 250 -5.99 -26.21 -2.72
CA SER A 250 -5.78 -24.78 -3.02
C SER A 250 -5.57 -23.95 -1.75
N ARG A 251 -6.31 -24.22 -0.65
CA ARG A 251 -6.07 -23.55 0.64
C ARG A 251 -4.69 -23.87 1.21
N GLU A 252 -4.24 -25.12 1.10
CA GLU A 252 -2.92 -25.51 1.57
C GLU A 252 -1.82 -24.78 0.79
N LYS A 253 -1.96 -24.67 -0.55
CA LYS A 253 -1.03 -23.90 -1.37
C LYS A 253 -1.03 -22.43 -0.98
N ALA A 254 -2.19 -21.81 -0.80
CA ALA A 254 -2.30 -20.43 -0.33
C ALA A 254 -1.63 -20.22 1.03
N ARG A 255 -1.81 -21.18 1.97
CA ARG A 255 -1.19 -21.14 3.31
C ARG A 255 0.34 -21.21 3.24
N LEU A 256 0.88 -22.03 2.36
CA LEU A 256 2.32 -22.13 2.16
C LEU A 256 2.87 -20.81 1.60
N LEU A 257 2.27 -20.30 0.53
CA LEU A 257 2.67 -19.02 -0.07
C LEU A 257 2.50 -17.84 0.90
N GLY A 258 1.44 -17.82 1.70
CA GLY A 258 1.23 -16.77 2.71
C GLY A 258 2.25 -16.82 3.84
N LYS A 259 2.80 -17.99 4.17
CA LYS A 259 3.95 -18.10 5.11
C LYS A 259 5.23 -17.61 4.46
N ASP A 260 5.46 -17.96 3.21
CA ASP A 260 6.65 -17.54 2.47
C ASP A 260 6.61 -16.03 2.19
N SER A 261 5.43 -15.47 1.87
CA SER A 261 5.24 -14.02 1.70
C SER A 261 5.41 -13.26 3.01
N ASN A 262 4.99 -13.84 4.15
CA ASN A 262 5.28 -13.27 5.47
C ASN A 262 6.76 -13.32 5.83
N LEU A 263 7.53 -14.28 5.27
CA LEU A 263 8.99 -14.34 5.38
C LEU A 263 9.70 -13.39 4.39
N LEU A 264 9.06 -13.08 3.26
CA LEU A 264 9.57 -12.16 2.23
C LEU A 264 9.10 -10.70 2.44
N ASN A 265 8.03 -10.50 3.22
CA ASN A 265 7.50 -9.19 3.61
C ASN A 265 8.00 -8.74 5.00
N PHE A 266 9.04 -9.39 5.51
CA PHE A 266 9.77 -8.96 6.70
C PHE A 266 10.97 -8.11 6.35
#